data_25df7b1a9de9ec199e106819a4a0242f
#
_entry.id   25df7b1a9de9ec199e106819a4a0242f
#
_cell.length_a   1.000
_cell.length_b   1.000
_cell.length_c   1.000
_cell.angle_alpha   90.00
_cell.angle_beta   90.00
_cell.angle_gamma   90.00
#
_symmetry.space_group_name_H-M   'P 1'
#
loop_
_entity.id
_entity.type
_entity.pdbx_description
1 polymer ?
#
loop_
_entity_poly.entity_id
_entity_poly.type
_entity_poly.pdbx_seq_one_letter_code
_entity_poly.pdbx_strand_id
1 'polypeptide(L)'
;MKKLNRSVAVFLAAVVLGLSGCATNGGNNFFDDAMVTARVKKAIYDEPSLKVTDISVTTEDSVVSLEGTVKSRTERVKAAEVARRVEGVKRVKNELKVQ
;
A
#
# COMPACT_ATOMS: atom_id res chain seq x y z
N MET A 1 -45.83 -2.84 -14.41
CA MET A 1 -45.37 -3.45 -13.16
C MET A 1 -44.46 -4.63 -13.41
N LYS A 2 -44.92 -5.57 -14.21
CA LYS A 2 -44.08 -6.74 -14.49
C LYS A 2 -42.77 -6.37 -15.15
N LYS A 3 -42.82 -5.43 -16.10
CA LYS A 3 -41.61 -4.97 -16.76
C LYS A 3 -40.66 -4.28 -15.81
N LEU A 4 -41.24 -3.49 -14.93
CA LEU A 4 -40.45 -2.77 -13.95
C LEU A 4 -39.72 -3.73 -13.02
N ASN A 5 -40.45 -4.74 -12.56
CA ASN A 5 -39.85 -5.72 -11.66
C ASN A 5 -38.72 -6.49 -12.32
N ARG A 6 -38.89 -6.83 -13.58
CA ARG A 6 -37.83 -7.53 -14.30
C ARG A 6 -36.63 -6.67 -14.47
N SER A 7 -36.84 -5.42 -14.79
CA SER A 7 -35.73 -4.49 -14.97
C SER A 7 -34.95 -4.34 -13.66
N VAL A 8 -35.67 -4.21 -12.58
CA VAL A 8 -35.04 -4.07 -11.28
C VAL A 8 -34.26 -5.33 -10.93
N ALA A 9 -34.80 -6.49 -11.19
CA ALA A 9 -34.13 -7.74 -10.90
C ALA A 9 -32.85 -7.88 -11.70
N VAL A 10 -32.91 -7.56 -12.98
CA VAL A 10 -31.73 -7.63 -13.83
C VAL A 10 -30.66 -6.64 -13.38
N PHE A 11 -31.10 -5.47 -13.04
CA PHE A 11 -30.20 -4.43 -12.57
C PHE A 11 -29.48 -4.86 -11.30
N LEU A 12 -30.21 -5.41 -10.36
CA LEU A 12 -29.62 -5.88 -9.12
C LEU A 12 -28.60 -6.99 -9.35
N ALA A 13 -28.92 -7.90 -10.24
CA ALA A 13 -28.01 -8.99 -10.57
C ALA A 13 -26.70 -8.46 -11.15
N ALA A 14 -26.82 -7.48 -12.03
CA ALA A 14 -25.63 -6.89 -12.65
C ALA A 14 -24.75 -6.19 -11.61
N VAL A 15 -25.38 -5.49 -10.70
CA VAL A 15 -24.64 -4.79 -9.65
C VAL A 15 -23.90 -5.78 -8.75
N VAL A 16 -24.56 -6.85 -8.37
CA VAL A 16 -23.94 -7.86 -7.53
C VAL A 16 -22.72 -8.48 -8.22
N LEU A 17 -22.86 -8.82 -9.48
CA LEU A 17 -21.75 -9.38 -10.24
C LEU A 17 -20.61 -8.39 -10.36
N GLY A 18 -20.95 -7.15 -10.60
CA GLY A 18 -19.94 -6.11 -10.70
C GLY A 18 -19.17 -5.94 -9.41
N LEU A 19 -19.88 -5.93 -8.31
CA LEU A 19 -19.24 -5.80 -7.01
C LEU A 19 -18.31 -6.97 -6.71
N SER A 20 -18.75 -8.18 -7.02
CA SER A 20 -17.93 -9.34 -6.81
C SER A 20 -16.63 -9.26 -7.61
N GLY A 21 -16.73 -8.90 -8.88
CA GLY A 21 -15.56 -8.76 -9.72
C GLY A 21 -14.63 -7.68 -9.23
N CYS A 22 -15.18 -6.53 -8.89
CA CYS A 22 -14.37 -5.43 -8.37
C CYS A 22 -13.72 -5.79 -7.06
N ALA A 23 -14.47 -6.42 -6.17
CA ALA A 23 -13.94 -6.81 -4.87
C ALA A 23 -12.77 -7.77 -5.02
N THR A 24 -12.87 -8.71 -5.94
CA THR A 24 -11.82 -9.67 -6.15
C THR A 24 -10.52 -9.02 -6.63
N ASN A 25 -10.63 -8.19 -7.64
CA ASN A 25 -9.44 -7.55 -8.22
C ASN A 25 -8.90 -6.45 -7.32
N GLY A 26 -9.76 -5.55 -6.91
CA GLY A 26 -9.33 -4.43 -6.09
C GLY A 26 -8.93 -4.85 -4.70
N GLY A 27 -9.63 -5.83 -4.14
CA GLY A 27 -9.35 -6.31 -2.81
C GLY A 27 -7.96 -6.93 -2.70
N ASN A 28 -7.56 -7.70 -3.70
CA ASN A 28 -6.24 -8.32 -3.69
C ASN A 28 -5.13 -7.29 -3.68
N ASN A 29 -5.22 -6.29 -4.54
CA ASN A 29 -4.21 -5.24 -4.60
C ASN A 29 -4.17 -4.45 -3.30
N PHE A 30 -5.33 -4.15 -2.77
CA PHE A 30 -5.41 -3.39 -1.53
C PHE A 30 -4.78 -4.16 -0.36
N PHE A 31 -5.09 -5.44 -0.23
CA PHE A 31 -4.53 -6.25 0.84
C PHE A 31 -3.03 -6.41 0.68
N ASP A 32 -2.57 -6.63 -0.55
CA ASP A 32 -1.14 -6.75 -0.81
C ASP A 32 -0.42 -5.48 -0.42
N ASP A 33 -0.97 -4.33 -0.80
CA ASP A 33 -0.36 -3.05 -0.47
C ASP A 33 -0.36 -2.81 1.04
N ALA A 34 -1.43 -3.17 1.72
CA ALA A 34 -1.51 -3.02 3.17
C ALA A 34 -0.48 -3.92 3.86
N MET A 35 -0.32 -5.14 3.40
CA MET A 35 0.66 -6.05 3.95
C MET A 35 2.08 -5.58 3.69
N VAL A 36 2.34 -5.07 2.50
CA VAL A 36 3.65 -4.53 2.17
C VAL A 36 3.96 -3.35 3.08
N THR A 37 3.00 -2.46 3.27
CA THR A 37 3.17 -1.33 4.18
C THR A 37 3.55 -1.80 5.59
N ALA A 38 2.84 -2.78 6.10
CA ALA A 38 3.11 -3.31 7.44
C ALA A 38 4.50 -3.94 7.52
N ARG A 39 4.89 -4.67 6.51
CA ARG A 39 6.21 -5.30 6.47
C ARG A 39 7.32 -4.29 6.39
N VAL A 40 7.13 -3.26 5.59
CA VAL A 40 8.13 -2.18 5.47
C VAL A 40 8.27 -1.44 6.79
N LYS A 41 7.15 -1.12 7.43
CA LYS A 41 7.20 -0.46 8.74
C LYS A 41 7.94 -1.29 9.75
N LYS A 42 7.66 -2.58 9.79
CA LYS A 42 8.34 -3.47 10.71
C LYS A 42 9.84 -3.53 10.43
N ALA A 43 10.21 -3.64 9.17
CA ALA A 43 11.61 -3.69 8.79
C ALA A 43 12.35 -2.42 9.20
N ILE A 44 11.70 -1.27 9.05
CA ILE A 44 12.28 0.01 9.47
C ILE A 44 12.42 0.07 10.98
N TYR A 45 11.42 -0.35 11.72
CA TYR A 45 11.49 -0.36 13.18
C TYR A 45 12.56 -1.31 13.70
N ASP A 46 12.80 -2.41 13.00
CA ASP A 46 13.79 -3.39 13.39
C ASP A 46 15.20 -2.93 13.08
N GLU A 47 15.36 -1.89 12.30
CA GLU A 47 16.67 -1.37 11.93
C GLU A 47 17.18 -0.40 13.00
N PRO A 48 18.29 -0.73 13.68
CA PRO A 48 18.78 0.14 14.76
C PRO A 48 19.13 1.55 14.31
N SER A 49 19.58 1.71 13.08
CA SER A 49 19.95 3.03 12.56
C SER A 49 18.74 3.93 12.33
N LEU A 50 17.56 3.37 12.32
CA LEU A 50 16.34 4.12 11.99
C LEU A 50 15.39 4.22 13.17
N LYS A 51 15.89 4.01 14.38
CA LYS A 51 15.05 3.89 15.56
C LYS A 51 14.24 5.11 15.94
N VAL A 52 14.68 6.29 15.62
CA VAL A 52 14.01 7.50 16.05
C VAL A 52 13.62 8.35 14.86
N THR A 53 12.96 7.76 13.92
CA THR A 53 12.62 8.51 12.72
C THR A 53 11.12 8.63 12.58
N ASP A 54 10.70 9.74 12.02
CA ASP A 54 9.32 9.97 11.63
C ASP A 54 9.15 9.59 10.18
N ILE A 55 9.08 8.29 9.93
CA ILE A 55 8.93 7.81 8.58
C ILE A 55 7.52 7.28 8.37
N SER A 56 6.84 7.88 7.42
CA SER A 56 5.53 7.40 6.98
C SER A 56 5.71 6.52 5.77
N VAL A 57 5.04 5.39 5.76
CA VAL A 57 5.11 4.43 4.67
C VAL A 57 3.75 4.30 4.03
N THR A 58 3.71 4.45 2.72
CA THR A 58 2.50 4.27 1.94
C THR A 58 2.82 3.35 0.78
N THR A 59 1.93 2.44 0.44
CA THR A 59 2.13 1.53 -0.67
C THR A 59 0.97 1.62 -1.63
N GLU A 60 1.28 1.75 -2.90
CA GLU A 60 0.29 1.79 -3.97
C GLU A 60 0.83 0.97 -5.14
N ASP A 61 0.09 -0.06 -5.54
CA ASP A 61 0.52 -0.96 -6.64
C ASP A 61 1.93 -1.49 -6.44
N SER A 62 2.24 -1.86 -5.20
CA SER A 62 3.55 -2.39 -4.82
C SER A 62 4.69 -1.37 -4.90
N VAL A 63 4.35 -0.10 -5.06
CA VAL A 63 5.31 0.99 -5.00
C VAL A 63 5.24 1.61 -3.61
N VAL A 64 6.35 1.58 -2.90
CA VAL A 64 6.41 2.10 -1.54
C VAL A 64 6.93 3.53 -1.56
N SER A 65 6.20 4.43 -0.92
CA SER A 65 6.62 5.82 -0.75
C SER A 65 7.03 6.03 0.70
N LEU A 66 8.21 6.56 0.90
CA LEU A 66 8.72 6.91 2.21
C LEU A 66 8.70 8.41 2.34
N GLU A 67 7.99 8.91 3.35
CA GLU A 67 7.90 10.34 3.60
C GLU A 67 8.25 10.62 5.04
N GLY A 68 8.71 11.82 5.30
CA GLY A 68 9.05 12.24 6.65
C GLY A 68 10.43 12.84 6.72
N THR A 69 11.00 12.81 7.92
CA THR A 69 12.28 13.45 8.19
C THR A 69 13.23 12.46 8.85
N VAL A 70 14.46 12.46 8.39
CA VAL A 70 15.54 11.67 9.00
C VAL A 70 16.66 12.61 9.38
N LYS A 71 17.58 12.13 10.20
CA LYS A 71 18.65 12.96 10.73
C LYS A 71 19.85 13.07 9.82
N SER A 72 20.05 12.11 8.94
CA SER A 72 21.22 12.11 8.08
C SER A 72 20.89 11.48 6.74
N ARG A 73 21.76 11.75 5.79
CA ARG A 73 21.66 11.15 4.47
C ARG A 73 21.82 9.63 4.54
N THR A 74 22.65 9.18 5.45
CA THR A 74 22.86 7.75 5.66
C THR A 74 21.56 7.07 6.05
N GLU A 75 20.80 7.68 6.95
CA GLU A 75 19.49 7.15 7.34
C GLU A 75 18.52 7.14 6.20
N ARG A 76 18.56 8.18 5.39
CA ARG A 76 17.68 8.26 4.21
C ARG A 76 17.95 7.11 3.25
N VAL A 77 19.20 6.85 2.96
CA VAL A 77 19.59 5.76 2.08
C VAL A 77 19.25 4.41 2.71
N LYS A 78 19.50 4.28 3.98
CA LYS A 78 19.25 3.04 4.70
C LYS A 78 17.77 2.68 4.70
N ALA A 79 16.92 3.67 4.90
CA ALA A 79 15.47 3.44 4.87
C ALA A 79 15.02 2.89 3.52
N ALA A 80 15.53 3.45 2.44
CA ALA A 80 15.19 2.97 1.10
C ALA A 80 15.71 1.55 0.87
N GLU A 81 16.90 1.25 1.33
CA GLU A 81 17.47 -0.09 1.20
C GLU A 81 16.62 -1.12 1.95
N VAL A 82 16.28 -0.81 3.18
CA VAL A 82 15.45 -1.68 3.99
C VAL A 82 14.11 -1.93 3.32
N ALA A 83 13.50 -0.88 2.80
CA ALA A 83 12.21 -1.00 2.12
C ALA A 83 12.31 -1.87 0.87
N ARG A 84 13.39 -1.74 0.11
CA ARG A 84 13.56 -2.53 -1.11
C ARG A 84 13.69 -4.01 -0.86
N ARG A 85 14.19 -4.39 0.29
CA ARG A 85 14.38 -5.81 0.63
C ARG A 85 13.11 -6.50 1.05
N VAL A 86 12.07 -5.74 1.31
CA VAL A 86 10.80 -6.32 1.74
C VAL A 86 10.14 -7.03 0.57
N GLU A 87 9.65 -8.22 0.83
CA GLU A 87 8.97 -8.99 -0.18
C GLU A 87 7.69 -8.30 -0.62
N GLY A 88 7.48 -8.19 -1.91
CA GLY A 88 6.31 -7.55 -2.48
C GLY A 88 6.56 -6.12 -2.94
N VAL A 89 7.72 -5.56 -2.65
CA VAL A 89 8.04 -4.20 -3.07
C VAL A 89 8.65 -4.21 -4.47
N LYS A 90 8.02 -3.51 -5.38
CA LYS A 90 8.52 -3.35 -6.74
C LYS A 90 9.47 -2.17 -6.86
N ARG A 91 9.15 -1.11 -6.16
CA ARG A 91 9.88 0.15 -6.28
C ARG A 91 9.73 0.94 -4.99
N VAL A 92 10.72 1.74 -4.68
CA VAL A 92 10.67 2.64 -3.52
C VAL A 92 10.86 4.07 -3.99
N LYS A 93 9.92 4.92 -3.59
CA LYS A 93 10.02 6.36 -3.78
C LYS A 93 10.53 6.95 -2.49
N ASN A 94 11.74 7.42 -2.49
CA ASN A 94 12.36 7.96 -1.29
C ASN A 94 12.15 9.47 -1.24
N GLU A 95 11.13 9.87 -0.51
CA GLU A 95 10.79 11.29 -0.33
C GLU A 95 11.14 11.79 1.07
N LEU A 96 12.06 11.10 1.73
CA LEU A 96 12.51 11.51 3.04
C LEU A 96 13.36 12.77 2.94
N LYS A 97 13.21 13.64 3.91
CA LYS A 97 14.00 14.85 3.99
C LYS A 97 15.01 14.72 5.10
N VAL A 98 16.22 15.20 4.84
CA VAL A 98 17.25 15.22 5.84
C VAL A 98 17.12 16.51 6.63
N GLN A 99 17.12 16.36 7.92
CA GLN A 99 16.91 17.45 8.87
C GLN A 99 18.11 18.41 8.89
#